data_026cd34ddeefec35e2e607f4902db415
#
_entry.id   026cd34ddeefec35e2e607f4902db415
#
_cell.length_a   1.000
_cell.length_b   1.000
_cell.length_c   1.000
_cell.angle_alpha   90.00
_cell.angle_beta   90.00
_cell.angle_gamma   90.00
#
_symmetry.space_group_name_H-M   'P 1'
#
loop_
_entity.id
_entity.type
_entity.pdbx_description
1 polymer ?
#
loop_
_entity_poly.entity_id
_entity_poly.type
_entity_poly.pdbx_seq_one_letter_code
_entity_poly.pdbx_strand_id
1 'polypeptide(L)'
;MNGNGGFTTMLTRAVLVMLSVAALDAQVTFDRLLHADKEPQNWLSYSGSPLSQRYSALAQVTPANVNNLHLQWAFQARSLEKFEATPLVVDGMMYLTQAPNDVVALDAATGEIKWLYSYSPSREARVCCGRVNRGVAILGNTLYMGTIDAHLVALNARSGELVWDKEVAKPEAGYSITHAPLVVKDKVIVGMAGGEYGIRGFIAAFDGTTGSEAWRFYTIPGKGEPGNDTWAGDSWMHGGASVWMTGSYDPELNLTYWGIGNPGADFNGDKRPGDNLYSDCVVALDADTGKIKWYFQFTPHDVWDYDSTQVPVLADMNWTGKDGRTQPRKVMMWGNRNGFFYTLDRTSGQFLQGKPFVKVNWASGLDEAGRPMRVAGMEPSADGVKVYPSLTGGTNWYSPSYSPRTGLFYVSAWEDAYAHLTKTDEEFNEGKIFTGGSFRTSVPGLRGGQLRKSGPEDGYGVVRAMDPKTGEKKWEFKLNDMTMSGILTTASDLLFTGGRDGLFQALDARTGKMLWKVATGGEIAMGPMTYSVNGKQYVAFSAGSSLFVYGLR
;
A
#
# COMPACT_ATOMS: atom_id res chain seq x y z
N MET A 1 -67.84 70.56 -18.55
CA MET A 1 -67.46 69.90 -19.82
C MET A 1 -66.16 69.07 -19.53
N ASN A 2 -66.35 67.91 -19.43
CA ASN A 2 -65.59 66.69 -19.74
C ASN A 2 -64.05 66.72 -19.93
N GLY A 3 -63.38 65.92 -19.17
CA GLY A 3 -61.96 65.52 -19.46
C GLY A 3 -61.52 64.40 -18.53
N ASN A 4 -61.82 63.17 -18.94
CA ASN A 4 -61.34 61.95 -18.30
C ASN A 4 -59.79 61.77 -18.55
N GLY A 5 -59.05 61.58 -17.52
CA GLY A 5 -57.65 61.14 -17.56
C GLY A 5 -57.53 59.77 -16.91
N GLY A 6 -57.42 58.73 -17.74
CA GLY A 6 -57.21 57.34 -17.29
C GLY A 6 -55.79 57.09 -16.82
N PHE A 7 -55.61 56.61 -15.62
CA PHE A 7 -54.37 56.05 -15.10
C PHE A 7 -54.18 54.61 -15.57
N THR A 8 -53.19 54.38 -16.42
CA THR A 8 -52.78 53.05 -16.87
C THR A 8 -51.73 52.52 -15.90
N THR A 9 -52.12 51.57 -15.07
CA THR A 9 -51.23 50.87 -14.15
C THR A 9 -50.47 49.80 -14.94
N MET A 10 -49.15 50.01 -15.16
CA MET A 10 -48.22 48.97 -15.68
C MET A 10 -47.87 48.01 -14.57
N LEU A 11 -48.40 46.76 -14.61
CA LEU A 11 -47.94 45.64 -13.85
C LEU A 11 -46.65 45.08 -14.45
N THR A 12 -45.54 45.39 -13.84
CA THR A 12 -44.25 44.75 -14.13
C THR A 12 -44.23 43.35 -13.51
N ARG A 13 -44.41 42.30 -14.31
CA ARG A 13 -44.17 40.90 -13.91
C ARG A 13 -42.67 40.66 -13.81
N ALA A 14 -42.15 40.61 -12.60
CA ALA A 14 -40.82 40.08 -12.34
C ALA A 14 -40.87 38.55 -12.52
N VAL A 15 -40.24 38.06 -13.60
CA VAL A 15 -40.00 36.66 -13.82
C VAL A 15 -38.78 36.29 -12.99
N LEU A 16 -39.00 35.63 -11.84
CA LEU A 16 -37.95 35.00 -11.06
C LEU A 16 -37.46 33.76 -11.82
N VAL A 17 -36.36 33.88 -12.56
CA VAL A 17 -35.63 32.72 -13.11
C VAL A 17 -34.93 32.04 -11.93
N MET A 18 -35.53 31.00 -11.36
CA MET A 18 -34.81 30.05 -10.52
C MET A 18 -33.81 29.32 -11.40
N LEU A 19 -32.56 29.76 -11.37
CA LEU A 19 -31.43 28.95 -11.78
C LEU A 19 -31.35 27.80 -10.79
N SER A 20 -31.92 26.64 -11.15
CA SER A 20 -31.52 25.36 -10.56
C SER A 20 -30.07 25.14 -10.92
N VAL A 21 -29.16 25.50 -10.03
CA VAL A 21 -27.81 24.99 -10.02
C VAL A 21 -27.99 23.49 -9.77
N ALA A 22 -28.09 22.70 -10.85
CA ALA A 22 -27.81 21.29 -10.77
C ALA A 22 -26.38 21.22 -10.19
N ALA A 23 -26.25 20.75 -8.95
CA ALA A 23 -24.96 20.37 -8.42
C ALA A 23 -24.43 19.36 -9.44
N LEU A 24 -23.49 19.79 -10.29
CA LEU A 24 -22.62 18.90 -11.05
C LEU A 24 -21.91 18.10 -9.95
N ASP A 25 -22.40 16.89 -9.69
CA ASP A 25 -21.69 15.96 -8.81
C ASP A 25 -20.25 15.89 -9.32
N ALA A 26 -19.35 16.39 -8.51
CA ALA A 26 -17.98 16.62 -8.93
C ALA A 26 -17.33 15.27 -9.25
N GLN A 27 -17.03 15.02 -10.52
CA GLN A 27 -16.25 13.87 -10.95
C GLN A 27 -14.87 13.93 -10.34
N VAL A 28 -14.30 12.80 -9.95
CA VAL A 28 -12.90 12.72 -9.49
C VAL A 28 -11.98 12.77 -10.69
N THR A 29 -11.69 13.99 -11.15
CA THR A 29 -10.74 14.19 -12.25
C THR A 29 -9.33 13.76 -11.84
N PHE A 30 -8.47 13.46 -12.82
CA PHE A 30 -7.07 13.20 -12.52
C PHE A 30 -6.37 14.39 -11.85
N ASP A 31 -6.77 15.62 -12.18
CA ASP A 31 -6.27 16.83 -11.52
C ASP A 31 -6.58 16.85 -10.01
N ARG A 32 -7.78 16.42 -9.58
CA ARG A 32 -8.10 16.26 -8.16
C ARG A 32 -7.21 15.22 -7.49
N LEU A 33 -6.93 14.09 -8.14
CA LEU A 33 -6.01 13.08 -7.61
C LEU A 33 -4.59 13.62 -7.44
N LEU A 34 -4.10 14.41 -8.41
CA LEU A 34 -2.78 15.06 -8.33
C LEU A 34 -2.69 16.08 -7.20
N HIS A 35 -3.76 16.81 -6.95
CA HIS A 35 -3.83 17.88 -5.98
C HIS A 35 -4.65 17.50 -4.72
N ALA A 36 -4.60 16.23 -4.34
CA ALA A 36 -5.32 15.73 -3.15
C ALA A 36 -4.94 16.49 -1.86
N ASP A 37 -3.76 17.09 -1.80
CA ASP A 37 -3.32 17.97 -0.72
C ASP A 37 -4.16 19.24 -0.59
N LYS A 38 -4.80 19.71 -1.66
CA LYS A 38 -5.73 20.85 -1.67
C LYS A 38 -7.14 20.48 -1.20
N GLU A 39 -7.44 19.20 -1.10
CA GLU A 39 -8.72 18.65 -0.68
C GLU A 39 -8.56 17.74 0.56
N PRO A 40 -7.99 18.22 1.69
CA PRO A 40 -7.67 17.37 2.84
C PRO A 40 -8.91 16.76 3.51
N GLN A 41 -10.13 17.24 3.20
CA GLN A 41 -11.38 16.64 3.64
C GLN A 41 -11.67 15.30 2.95
N ASN A 42 -11.05 15.01 1.82
CA ASN A 42 -11.15 13.78 1.06
C ASN A 42 -9.97 12.83 1.32
N TRP A 43 -10.10 11.57 0.90
CA TRP A 43 -9.02 10.59 0.86
C TRP A 43 -9.13 9.86 -0.48
N LEU A 44 -8.51 10.42 -1.53
CA LEU A 44 -8.82 10.12 -2.93
C LEU A 44 -8.04 8.92 -3.52
N SER A 45 -7.03 8.40 -2.82
CA SER A 45 -6.21 7.27 -3.28
C SER A 45 -5.79 6.39 -2.12
N TYR A 46 -5.22 5.22 -2.39
CA TYR A 46 -4.81 4.24 -1.38
C TYR A 46 -3.96 4.84 -0.24
N SER A 47 -3.01 5.70 -0.55
CA SER A 47 -2.13 6.36 0.44
C SER A 47 -2.43 7.85 0.63
N GLY A 48 -3.58 8.34 0.16
CA GLY A 48 -4.04 9.72 0.31
C GLY A 48 -3.50 10.69 -0.75
N SER A 49 -2.36 10.38 -1.36
CA SER A 49 -1.77 11.21 -2.44
C SER A 49 -0.95 10.36 -3.41
N PRO A 50 -0.63 10.86 -4.62
CA PRO A 50 0.24 10.18 -5.58
C PRO A 50 1.65 9.90 -5.03
N LEU A 51 2.14 10.75 -4.12
CA LEU A 51 3.45 10.61 -3.47
C LEU A 51 3.45 9.57 -2.33
N SER A 52 2.31 9.00 -2.02
CA SER A 52 2.13 7.91 -1.04
C SER A 52 2.68 8.20 0.36
N GLN A 53 2.63 9.46 0.80
CA GLN A 53 3.16 9.88 2.09
C GLN A 53 2.29 9.47 3.29
N ARG A 54 1.04 9.11 3.06
CA ARG A 54 0.03 8.80 4.09
C ARG A 54 0.01 9.84 5.20
N TYR A 55 0.01 11.10 4.75
CA TYR A 55 -0.03 12.32 5.56
C TYR A 55 -1.30 13.10 5.23
N SER A 56 -1.96 13.66 6.25
CA SER A 56 -3.13 14.51 6.09
C SER A 56 -2.89 15.92 6.59
N ALA A 57 -3.32 16.91 5.81
CA ALA A 57 -3.29 18.32 6.21
C ALA A 57 -4.41 18.70 7.22
N LEU A 58 -5.32 17.78 7.57
CA LEU A 58 -6.33 18.01 8.59
C LEU A 58 -5.68 18.17 9.97
N ALA A 59 -6.16 19.18 10.73
CA ALA A 59 -5.59 19.56 12.01
C ALA A 59 -6.64 19.88 13.11
N GLN A 60 -7.89 19.46 12.94
CA GLN A 60 -8.92 19.65 13.96
C GLN A 60 -8.67 18.75 15.18
N VAL A 61 -8.24 17.50 14.95
CA VAL A 61 -7.75 16.61 16.01
C VAL A 61 -6.30 16.94 16.29
N THR A 62 -5.99 17.28 17.55
CA THR A 62 -4.69 17.78 18.00
C THR A 62 -4.21 16.99 19.22
N PRO A 63 -2.93 17.08 19.62
CA PRO A 63 -2.45 16.52 20.88
C PRO A 63 -3.23 16.97 22.11
N ALA A 64 -3.80 18.19 22.08
CA ALA A 64 -4.55 18.75 23.21
C ALA A 64 -5.98 18.17 23.34
N ASN A 65 -6.59 17.71 22.24
CA ASN A 65 -7.99 17.26 22.23
C ASN A 65 -8.17 15.79 21.78
N VAL A 66 -7.11 15.08 21.43
CA VAL A 66 -7.19 13.67 20.96
C VAL A 66 -7.86 12.74 21.99
N ASN A 67 -7.79 13.07 23.29
CA ASN A 67 -8.49 12.35 24.35
C ASN A 67 -10.03 12.46 24.26
N ASN A 68 -10.55 13.39 23.47
CA ASN A 68 -11.99 13.60 23.24
C ASN A 68 -12.47 12.88 21.99
N LEU A 69 -11.68 11.99 21.41
CA LEU A 69 -12.14 11.13 20.32
C LEU A 69 -13.12 10.08 20.83
N HIS A 70 -14.27 9.98 20.16
CA HIS A 70 -15.32 9.00 20.44
C HIS A 70 -15.71 8.27 19.17
N LEU A 71 -16.18 7.03 19.32
CA LEU A 71 -16.83 6.31 18.25
C LEU A 71 -18.02 7.10 17.72
N GLN A 72 -18.03 7.36 16.42
CA GLN A 72 -19.15 8.00 15.73
C GLN A 72 -20.05 6.95 15.11
N TRP A 73 -19.47 6.00 14.41
CA TRP A 73 -20.15 4.85 13.82
C TRP A 73 -19.14 3.71 13.55
N ALA A 74 -19.69 2.53 13.33
CA ALA A 74 -18.92 1.36 12.91
C ALA A 74 -19.67 0.62 11.80
N PHE A 75 -18.91 0.04 10.89
CA PHE A 75 -19.41 -0.83 9.84
C PHE A 75 -18.85 -2.24 10.04
N GLN A 76 -19.73 -3.25 10.08
CA GLN A 76 -19.36 -4.65 10.17
C GLN A 76 -19.32 -5.26 8.77
N ALA A 77 -18.14 -5.67 8.29
CA ALA A 77 -18.03 -6.41 7.04
C ALA A 77 -18.70 -7.79 7.16
N ARG A 78 -19.24 -8.29 6.06
CA ARG A 78 -19.84 -9.63 5.98
C ARG A 78 -18.81 -10.75 5.91
N SER A 79 -17.55 -10.41 5.63
CA SER A 79 -16.43 -11.34 5.55
C SER A 79 -15.73 -11.48 6.89
N LEU A 80 -15.24 -12.69 7.18
CA LEU A 80 -14.35 -12.98 8.32
C LEU A 80 -12.86 -12.90 7.94
N GLU A 81 -12.55 -12.64 6.69
CA GLU A 81 -11.18 -12.42 6.23
C GLU A 81 -10.62 -11.11 6.80
N LYS A 82 -9.30 -10.95 6.78
CA LYS A 82 -8.65 -9.73 7.27
C LYS A 82 -9.14 -8.48 6.52
N PHE A 83 -9.44 -7.45 7.28
CA PHE A 83 -9.85 -6.16 6.74
C PHE A 83 -8.60 -5.30 6.49
N GLU A 84 -7.96 -5.47 5.33
CA GLU A 84 -6.74 -4.75 4.93
C GLU A 84 -7.03 -3.52 4.06
N ALA A 85 -8.28 -3.36 3.61
CA ALA A 85 -8.67 -2.28 2.71
C ALA A 85 -8.54 -0.90 3.34
N THR A 86 -7.90 0.03 2.63
CA THR A 86 -8.01 1.46 2.93
C THR A 86 -9.21 2.03 2.18
N PRO A 87 -10.23 2.57 2.87
CA PRO A 87 -11.34 3.23 2.21
C PRO A 87 -10.90 4.47 1.42
N LEU A 88 -11.61 4.79 0.33
CA LEU A 88 -11.59 6.12 -0.26
C LEU A 88 -12.73 6.96 0.33
N VAL A 89 -12.51 8.25 0.49
CA VAL A 89 -13.57 9.21 0.83
C VAL A 89 -13.57 10.33 -0.20
N VAL A 90 -14.73 10.51 -0.84
CA VAL A 90 -14.94 11.46 -1.93
C VAL A 90 -16.25 12.21 -1.66
N ASP A 91 -16.17 13.50 -1.36
CA ASP A 91 -17.32 14.40 -1.25
C ASP A 91 -18.43 13.85 -0.34
N GLY A 92 -18.05 13.24 0.79
CA GLY A 92 -18.97 12.67 1.78
C GLY A 92 -19.38 11.21 1.53
N MET A 93 -18.98 10.60 0.42
CA MET A 93 -19.14 9.17 0.16
C MET A 93 -17.86 8.41 0.51
N MET A 94 -18.01 7.26 1.17
CA MET A 94 -16.91 6.35 1.47
C MET A 94 -17.06 5.07 0.65
N TYR A 95 -15.98 4.65 -0.01
CA TYR A 95 -15.91 3.41 -0.79
C TYR A 95 -14.87 2.49 -0.19
N LEU A 96 -15.22 1.24 0.04
CA LEU A 96 -14.33 0.24 0.61
C LEU A 96 -14.58 -1.14 0.00
N THR A 97 -13.58 -2.00 0.07
CA THR A 97 -13.74 -3.41 -0.24
C THR A 97 -13.88 -4.22 1.05
N GLN A 98 -14.79 -5.20 1.05
CA GLN A 98 -14.73 -6.31 2.00
C GLN A 98 -14.20 -7.55 1.25
N ALA A 99 -13.23 -8.20 1.88
CA ALA A 99 -12.59 -9.36 1.28
C ALA A 99 -13.60 -10.49 0.99
N PRO A 100 -13.47 -11.27 -0.10
CA PRO A 100 -12.36 -11.11 -1.05
C PRO A 100 -12.54 -9.97 -2.04
N ASN A 101 -13.78 -9.65 -2.50
CA ASN A 101 -13.96 -8.74 -3.63
C ASN A 101 -15.33 -8.04 -3.68
N ASP A 102 -16.04 -7.91 -2.56
CA ASP A 102 -17.23 -7.06 -2.55
C ASP A 102 -16.82 -5.59 -2.43
N VAL A 103 -17.61 -4.68 -3.01
CA VAL A 103 -17.45 -3.22 -2.86
C VAL A 103 -18.66 -2.64 -2.16
N VAL A 104 -18.44 -1.80 -1.17
CA VAL A 104 -19.50 -1.13 -0.42
C VAL A 104 -19.31 0.38 -0.50
N ALA A 105 -20.38 1.10 -0.76
CA ALA A 105 -20.46 2.55 -0.60
C ALA A 105 -21.25 2.92 0.63
N LEU A 106 -20.66 3.79 1.45
CA LEU A 106 -21.25 4.28 2.69
C LEU A 106 -21.35 5.80 2.65
N ASP A 107 -22.31 6.34 3.37
CA ASP A 107 -22.29 7.73 3.81
C ASP A 107 -21.15 7.91 4.81
N ALA A 108 -20.19 8.75 4.51
CA ALA A 108 -18.98 8.90 5.33
C ALA A 108 -19.24 9.57 6.69
N ALA A 109 -20.36 10.28 6.87
CA ALA A 109 -20.73 10.89 8.14
C ALA A 109 -21.45 9.92 9.09
N THR A 110 -22.19 8.95 8.55
CA THR A 110 -23.13 8.12 9.33
C THR A 110 -22.83 6.61 9.27
N GLY A 111 -22.07 6.15 8.26
CA GLY A 111 -21.85 4.73 8.00
C GLY A 111 -23.04 4.02 7.35
N GLU A 112 -24.08 4.75 6.92
CA GLU A 112 -25.23 4.18 6.21
C GLU A 112 -24.79 3.59 4.86
N ILE A 113 -25.20 2.33 4.58
CA ILE A 113 -24.92 1.67 3.30
C ILE A 113 -25.78 2.32 2.21
N LYS A 114 -25.16 2.85 1.17
CA LYS A 114 -25.82 3.40 -0.01
C LYS A 114 -26.04 2.35 -1.09
N TRP A 115 -25.00 1.53 -1.32
CA TRP A 115 -25.10 0.37 -2.21
C TRP A 115 -24.00 -0.66 -1.87
N LEU A 116 -24.18 -1.87 -2.36
CA LEU A 116 -23.24 -2.98 -2.26
C LEU A 116 -23.18 -3.71 -3.59
N TYR A 117 -21.96 -3.91 -4.10
CA TYR A 117 -21.66 -4.78 -5.23
C TYR A 117 -21.01 -6.06 -4.71
N SER A 118 -21.63 -7.20 -4.98
CA SER A 118 -21.07 -8.51 -4.63
C SER A 118 -20.44 -9.17 -5.84
N TYR A 119 -19.17 -9.56 -5.68
CA TYR A 119 -18.41 -10.26 -6.70
C TYR A 119 -18.17 -11.71 -6.28
N SER A 120 -18.38 -12.64 -7.19
CA SER A 120 -18.14 -14.07 -6.95
C SER A 120 -16.89 -14.51 -7.70
N PRO A 121 -15.71 -14.56 -7.06
CA PRO A 121 -14.49 -15.01 -7.71
C PRO A 121 -14.60 -16.45 -8.23
N SER A 122 -13.87 -16.74 -9.31
CA SER A 122 -13.74 -18.09 -9.84
C SER A 122 -13.29 -19.07 -8.75
N ARG A 123 -13.78 -20.29 -8.78
CA ARG A 123 -13.32 -21.39 -7.92
C ARG A 123 -11.90 -21.84 -8.24
N GLU A 124 -11.39 -21.46 -9.41
CA GLU A 124 -10.01 -21.70 -9.85
C GLU A 124 -8.99 -20.73 -9.23
N ALA A 125 -9.47 -19.67 -8.57
CA ALA A 125 -8.60 -18.69 -7.93
C ALA A 125 -7.63 -19.35 -6.93
N ARG A 126 -6.34 -19.05 -7.08
CA ARG A 126 -5.25 -19.52 -6.22
C ARG A 126 -4.65 -18.34 -5.50
N VAL A 127 -4.67 -18.37 -4.18
CA VAL A 127 -4.06 -17.33 -3.33
C VAL A 127 -3.28 -17.98 -2.20
N CYS A 128 -2.05 -17.53 -1.96
CA CYS A 128 -1.16 -18.11 -0.94
C CYS A 128 -1.51 -17.66 0.47
N CYS A 129 -1.80 -16.37 0.64
CA CYS A 129 -1.57 -15.65 1.89
C CYS A 129 -2.84 -14.99 2.44
N GLY A 130 -4.00 -15.51 2.09
CA GLY A 130 -5.32 -15.03 2.47
C GLY A 130 -6.08 -14.39 1.30
N ARG A 131 -7.40 -14.43 1.42
CA ARG A 131 -8.30 -13.89 0.38
C ARG A 131 -8.55 -12.41 0.63
N VAL A 132 -7.48 -11.61 0.52
CA VAL A 132 -7.49 -10.18 0.87
C VAL A 132 -7.73 -9.27 -0.34
N ASN A 133 -8.27 -8.08 -0.07
CA ASN A 133 -8.36 -6.98 -1.01
C ASN A 133 -8.04 -5.68 -0.28
N ARG A 134 -7.18 -4.82 -0.85
CA ARG A 134 -6.69 -3.62 -0.17
C ARG A 134 -7.38 -2.33 -0.57
N GLY A 135 -8.43 -2.41 -1.40
CA GLY A 135 -9.28 -1.26 -1.72
C GLY A 135 -9.52 -1.04 -3.21
N VAL A 136 -10.17 0.04 -3.51
CA VAL A 136 -10.49 0.49 -4.87
C VAL A 136 -9.69 1.72 -5.26
N ALA A 137 -9.65 2.03 -6.57
CA ALA A 137 -9.26 3.33 -7.10
C ALA A 137 -10.46 4.02 -7.73
N ILE A 138 -10.37 5.33 -7.99
CA ILE A 138 -11.45 6.10 -8.60
C ILE A 138 -10.91 7.05 -9.67
N LEU A 139 -11.64 7.16 -10.79
CA LEU A 139 -11.43 8.18 -11.83
C LEU A 139 -12.79 8.54 -12.45
N GLY A 140 -13.08 9.83 -12.55
CA GLY A 140 -14.39 10.29 -13.00
C GLY A 140 -15.49 9.85 -12.03
N ASN A 141 -16.44 9.09 -12.55
CA ASN A 141 -17.51 8.43 -11.80
C ASN A 141 -17.32 6.90 -11.78
N THR A 142 -16.12 6.41 -11.96
CA THR A 142 -15.83 4.97 -12.05
C THR A 142 -14.87 4.54 -10.95
N LEU A 143 -15.27 3.49 -10.21
CA LEU A 143 -14.41 2.77 -9.26
C LEU A 143 -13.77 1.59 -9.97
N TYR A 144 -12.53 1.28 -9.59
CA TYR A 144 -11.79 0.14 -10.13
C TYR A 144 -11.33 -0.76 -9.00
N MET A 145 -11.56 -2.06 -9.13
CA MET A 145 -11.20 -3.09 -8.17
C MET A 145 -10.45 -4.21 -8.88
N GLY A 146 -9.28 -4.60 -8.34
CA GLY A 146 -8.65 -5.86 -8.69
C GLY A 146 -9.25 -7.01 -7.92
N THR A 147 -9.29 -8.22 -8.50
CA THR A 147 -9.90 -9.40 -7.86
C THR A 147 -8.91 -10.54 -7.64
N ILE A 148 -9.22 -11.43 -6.69
CA ILE A 148 -8.36 -12.58 -6.36
C ILE A 148 -8.31 -13.65 -7.47
N ASP A 149 -9.17 -13.57 -8.46
CA ASP A 149 -9.15 -14.39 -9.69
C ASP A 149 -8.61 -13.60 -10.89
N ALA A 150 -7.78 -12.59 -10.62
CA ALA A 150 -7.03 -11.81 -11.59
C ALA A 150 -7.89 -11.06 -12.63
N HIS A 151 -9.07 -10.58 -12.24
CA HIS A 151 -9.86 -9.64 -13.02
C HIS A 151 -9.62 -8.21 -12.56
N LEU A 152 -9.83 -7.25 -13.45
CA LEU A 152 -9.97 -5.84 -13.17
C LEU A 152 -11.42 -5.45 -13.48
N VAL A 153 -12.13 -4.95 -12.46
CA VAL A 153 -13.56 -4.64 -12.51
C VAL A 153 -13.76 -3.14 -12.38
N ALA A 154 -14.59 -2.55 -13.24
CA ALA A 154 -15.01 -1.16 -13.18
C ALA A 154 -16.49 -1.05 -12.81
N LEU A 155 -16.78 -0.21 -11.82
CA LEU A 155 -18.13 0.02 -11.30
C LEU A 155 -18.50 1.49 -11.39
N ASN A 156 -19.77 1.79 -11.61
CA ASN A 156 -20.29 3.14 -11.44
C ASN A 156 -20.23 3.52 -9.95
N ALA A 157 -19.52 4.60 -9.60
CA ALA A 157 -19.33 5.00 -8.21
C ALA A 157 -20.63 5.42 -7.51
N ARG A 158 -21.67 5.86 -8.25
CA ARG A 158 -22.95 6.30 -7.66
C ARG A 158 -23.91 5.15 -7.41
N SER A 159 -23.97 4.17 -8.33
CA SER A 159 -24.97 3.10 -8.29
C SER A 159 -24.39 1.73 -7.91
N GLY A 160 -23.08 1.53 -8.00
CA GLY A 160 -22.44 0.22 -7.85
C GLY A 160 -22.63 -0.71 -9.05
N GLU A 161 -23.25 -0.25 -10.14
CA GLU A 161 -23.47 -1.05 -11.34
C GLU A 161 -22.16 -1.34 -12.06
N LEU A 162 -22.05 -2.56 -12.61
CA LEU A 162 -20.92 -3.00 -13.42
C LEU A 162 -20.83 -2.20 -14.72
N VAL A 163 -19.66 -1.59 -14.97
CA VAL A 163 -19.35 -0.89 -16.23
C VAL A 163 -18.65 -1.84 -17.18
N TRP A 164 -17.58 -2.49 -16.71
CA TRP A 164 -16.86 -3.54 -17.43
C TRP A 164 -16.09 -4.43 -16.46
N ASP A 165 -15.80 -5.65 -16.93
CA ASP A 165 -15.02 -6.67 -16.23
C ASP A 165 -14.02 -7.28 -17.23
N LYS A 166 -12.73 -7.33 -16.85
CA LYS A 166 -11.62 -7.79 -17.68
C LYS A 166 -10.80 -8.84 -16.97
N GLU A 167 -10.72 -10.02 -17.53
CA GLU A 167 -9.70 -10.99 -17.17
C GLU A 167 -8.32 -10.46 -17.57
N VAL A 168 -7.41 -10.34 -16.59
CA VAL A 168 -6.05 -9.82 -16.76
C VAL A 168 -5.05 -10.95 -16.92
N ALA A 169 -5.28 -12.05 -16.20
CA ALA A 169 -4.44 -13.24 -16.22
C ALA A 169 -5.25 -14.46 -15.75
N LYS A 170 -4.69 -15.66 -15.94
CA LYS A 170 -5.33 -16.95 -15.62
C LYS A 170 -5.28 -17.26 -14.12
N PRO A 171 -6.41 -17.31 -13.41
CA PRO A 171 -6.44 -17.60 -11.97
C PRO A 171 -5.95 -19.00 -11.62
N GLU A 172 -6.18 -19.99 -12.49
CA GLU A 172 -5.74 -21.38 -12.30
C GLU A 172 -4.21 -21.51 -12.25
N ALA A 173 -3.48 -20.60 -12.92
CA ALA A 173 -2.01 -20.57 -12.90
C ALA A 173 -1.45 -19.89 -11.64
N GLY A 174 -2.31 -19.32 -10.78
CA GLY A 174 -1.91 -18.67 -9.54
C GLY A 174 -1.87 -17.15 -9.58
N TYR A 175 -2.29 -16.51 -10.69
CA TYR A 175 -2.36 -15.05 -10.75
C TYR A 175 -3.55 -14.51 -9.95
N SER A 176 -3.33 -13.39 -9.27
CA SER A 176 -4.37 -12.65 -8.53
C SER A 176 -4.03 -11.16 -8.44
N ILE A 177 -5.02 -10.32 -8.10
CA ILE A 177 -4.80 -8.89 -7.81
C ILE A 177 -5.34 -8.63 -6.41
N THR A 178 -4.46 -8.26 -5.47
CA THR A 178 -4.80 -8.08 -4.05
C THR A 178 -4.63 -6.65 -3.56
N HIS A 179 -4.08 -5.76 -4.38
CA HIS A 179 -3.85 -4.36 -4.05
C HIS A 179 -4.92 -3.44 -4.65
N ALA A 180 -5.04 -2.21 -4.12
CA ALA A 180 -5.82 -1.16 -4.75
C ALA A 180 -5.13 -0.73 -6.06
N PRO A 181 -5.84 -0.65 -7.21
CA PRO A 181 -5.26 -0.16 -8.45
C PRO A 181 -4.68 1.26 -8.31
N LEU A 182 -3.69 1.60 -9.13
CA LEU A 182 -3.16 2.97 -9.24
C LEU A 182 -3.73 3.65 -10.48
N VAL A 183 -4.37 4.81 -10.30
CA VAL A 183 -4.84 5.63 -11.41
C VAL A 183 -3.78 6.67 -11.78
N VAL A 184 -3.42 6.70 -13.07
CA VAL A 184 -2.52 7.72 -13.64
C VAL A 184 -3.08 8.19 -14.96
N LYS A 185 -3.45 9.48 -15.04
CA LYS A 185 -4.13 10.08 -16.20
C LYS A 185 -5.45 9.34 -16.51
N ASP A 186 -5.54 8.75 -17.66
CA ASP A 186 -6.66 7.94 -18.17
C ASP A 186 -6.49 6.43 -17.93
N LYS A 187 -5.41 6.03 -17.26
CA LYS A 187 -5.04 4.62 -17.07
C LYS A 187 -5.25 4.12 -15.66
N VAL A 188 -5.62 2.86 -15.56
CA VAL A 188 -5.69 2.08 -14.34
C VAL A 188 -4.60 1.03 -14.37
N ILE A 189 -3.68 1.06 -13.41
CA ILE A 189 -2.48 0.23 -13.41
C ILE A 189 -2.56 -0.79 -12.28
N VAL A 190 -2.29 -2.05 -12.61
CA VAL A 190 -2.30 -3.16 -11.66
C VAL A 190 -1.05 -4.03 -11.82
N GLY A 191 -0.63 -4.66 -10.73
CA GLY A 191 0.40 -5.68 -10.69
C GLY A 191 -0.18 -7.04 -10.31
N MET A 192 0.53 -8.13 -10.59
CA MET A 192 0.08 -9.50 -10.30
C MET A 192 0.70 -10.02 -9.01
N ALA A 193 -0.14 -10.48 -8.10
CA ALA A 193 0.23 -11.35 -6.98
C ALA A 193 0.28 -12.83 -7.44
N GLY A 194 0.96 -13.69 -6.67
CA GLY A 194 1.04 -15.12 -6.93
C GLY A 194 2.48 -15.64 -7.13
N GLY A 195 3.48 -14.95 -6.56
CA GLY A 195 4.89 -15.36 -6.65
C GLY A 195 5.12 -16.81 -6.27
N GLU A 196 4.47 -17.27 -5.20
CA GLU A 196 4.57 -18.64 -4.65
C GLU A 196 4.01 -19.73 -5.58
N TYR A 197 3.34 -19.35 -6.66
CA TYR A 197 2.88 -20.29 -7.71
C TYR A 197 3.83 -20.32 -8.92
N GLY A 198 4.99 -19.65 -8.82
CA GLY A 198 5.94 -19.58 -9.93
C GLY A 198 5.37 -18.91 -11.17
N ILE A 199 4.58 -17.85 -10.99
CA ILE A 199 4.10 -17.04 -12.10
C ILE A 199 5.27 -16.28 -12.76
N ARG A 200 5.08 -15.79 -13.98
CA ARG A 200 5.91 -14.72 -14.53
C ARG A 200 5.24 -13.39 -14.22
N GLY A 201 5.69 -12.71 -13.15
CA GLY A 201 5.09 -11.46 -12.68
C GLY A 201 5.05 -10.37 -13.74
N PHE A 202 4.08 -9.45 -13.63
CA PHE A 202 3.99 -8.29 -14.52
C PHE A 202 3.17 -7.15 -13.90
N ILE A 203 3.34 -5.95 -14.46
CA ILE A 203 2.53 -4.75 -14.24
C ILE A 203 1.85 -4.42 -15.56
N ALA A 204 0.55 -4.11 -15.53
CA ALA A 204 -0.19 -3.75 -16.73
C ALA A 204 -1.08 -2.53 -16.48
N ALA A 205 -1.20 -1.67 -17.50
CA ALA A 205 -2.09 -0.53 -17.52
C ALA A 205 -3.24 -0.75 -18.49
N PHE A 206 -4.41 -0.32 -18.07
CA PHE A 206 -5.65 -0.43 -18.83
C PHE A 206 -6.25 0.96 -19.01
N ASP A 207 -6.85 1.21 -20.16
CA ASP A 207 -7.69 2.40 -20.39
C ASP A 207 -8.88 2.37 -19.43
N GLY A 208 -9.05 3.41 -18.62
CA GLY A 208 -10.07 3.44 -17.57
C GLY A 208 -11.50 3.41 -18.12
N THR A 209 -11.73 3.87 -19.35
CA THR A 209 -13.06 3.90 -19.97
C THR A 209 -13.45 2.55 -20.56
N THR A 210 -12.51 1.91 -21.25
CA THR A 210 -12.80 0.71 -22.07
C THR A 210 -12.31 -0.60 -21.44
N GLY A 211 -11.39 -0.53 -20.48
CA GLY A 211 -10.70 -1.70 -19.95
C GLY A 211 -9.73 -2.35 -20.94
N SER A 212 -9.38 -1.68 -22.05
CA SER A 212 -8.40 -2.20 -23.00
C SER A 212 -6.99 -2.05 -22.43
N GLU A 213 -6.17 -3.11 -22.58
CA GLU A 213 -4.78 -3.06 -22.14
C GLU A 213 -4.00 -2.04 -22.99
N ALA A 214 -3.35 -1.06 -22.31
CA ALA A 214 -2.55 -0.02 -22.94
C ALA A 214 -1.08 -0.44 -23.06
N TRP A 215 -0.53 -1.06 -21.98
CA TRP A 215 0.83 -1.58 -21.96
C TRP A 215 1.00 -2.62 -20.86
N ARG A 216 2.02 -3.47 -21.00
CA ARG A 216 2.45 -4.46 -20.02
C ARG A 216 3.96 -4.45 -19.86
N PHE A 217 4.43 -4.51 -18.62
CA PHE A 217 5.83 -4.69 -18.24
C PHE A 217 5.97 -5.98 -17.46
N TYR A 218 6.71 -6.96 -17.99
CA TYR A 218 7.04 -8.17 -17.27
C TYR A 218 8.15 -7.90 -16.27
N THR A 219 7.93 -8.24 -15.00
CA THR A 219 8.92 -8.09 -13.92
C THR A 219 10.08 -9.06 -14.04
N ILE A 220 9.90 -10.12 -14.84
CA ILE A 220 10.95 -11.06 -15.20
C ILE A 220 11.19 -10.93 -16.70
N PRO A 221 12.39 -10.49 -17.12
CA PRO A 221 12.73 -10.33 -18.54
C PRO A 221 12.67 -11.67 -19.29
N GLY A 222 12.12 -11.66 -20.49
CA GLY A 222 12.15 -12.80 -21.40
C GLY A 222 13.50 -12.92 -22.12
N LYS A 223 13.67 -14.02 -22.82
CA LYS A 223 14.92 -14.31 -23.55
C LYS A 223 15.30 -13.18 -24.52
N GLY A 224 16.49 -12.63 -24.34
CA GLY A 224 17.00 -11.51 -25.14
C GLY A 224 16.61 -10.12 -24.64
N GLU A 225 15.77 -10.00 -23.61
CA GLU A 225 15.47 -8.74 -22.93
C GLU A 225 16.57 -8.39 -21.90
N PRO A 226 16.86 -7.11 -21.66
CA PRO A 226 17.83 -6.68 -20.64
C PRO A 226 17.50 -7.25 -19.26
N GLY A 227 18.49 -7.89 -18.61
CA GLY A 227 18.35 -8.53 -17.30
C GLY A 227 18.01 -10.01 -17.35
N ASN A 228 17.64 -10.58 -18.50
CA ASN A 228 17.40 -12.04 -18.61
C ASN A 228 18.67 -12.88 -18.40
N ASP A 229 19.84 -12.32 -18.68
CA ASP A 229 21.15 -12.91 -18.43
C ASP A 229 21.47 -13.12 -16.94
N THR A 230 20.65 -12.57 -16.04
CA THR A 230 20.72 -12.81 -14.59
C THR A 230 19.90 -14.02 -14.14
N TRP A 231 19.25 -14.72 -15.08
CA TRP A 231 18.48 -15.94 -14.86
C TRP A 231 19.16 -17.11 -15.60
N ALA A 232 19.29 -18.25 -14.94
CA ALA A 232 19.89 -19.42 -15.57
C ALA A 232 18.84 -20.22 -16.36
N GLY A 233 19.18 -20.61 -17.59
CA GLY A 233 18.34 -21.44 -18.43
C GLY A 233 16.94 -20.87 -18.62
N ASP A 234 15.92 -21.67 -18.33
CA ASP A 234 14.50 -21.30 -18.44
C ASP A 234 13.85 -20.95 -17.09
N SER A 235 14.66 -20.78 -16.01
CA SER A 235 14.13 -20.43 -14.67
C SER A 235 13.32 -19.13 -14.63
N TRP A 236 13.57 -18.20 -15.56
CA TRP A 236 12.82 -16.97 -15.76
C TRP A 236 11.33 -17.20 -16.05
N MET A 237 10.94 -18.36 -16.61
CA MET A 237 9.55 -18.67 -16.94
C MET A 237 8.67 -18.84 -15.70
N HIS A 238 9.27 -19.23 -14.58
CA HIS A 238 8.61 -19.56 -13.32
C HIS A 238 9.21 -18.77 -12.16
N GLY A 239 9.75 -17.60 -12.47
CA GLY A 239 10.57 -16.83 -11.56
C GLY A 239 9.83 -16.02 -10.50
N GLY A 240 8.51 -16.10 -10.36
CA GLY A 240 7.76 -15.35 -9.35
C GLY A 240 7.74 -13.84 -9.62
N ALA A 241 8.52 -13.07 -8.85
CA ALA A 241 8.69 -11.62 -8.97
C ALA A 241 7.35 -10.87 -9.05
N SER A 242 6.46 -11.17 -8.12
CA SER A 242 5.08 -10.68 -8.03
C SER A 242 5.01 -9.19 -7.66
N VAL A 243 3.91 -8.51 -7.99
CA VAL A 243 3.63 -7.12 -7.63
C VAL A 243 2.27 -7.06 -6.97
N TRP A 244 2.23 -7.14 -5.65
CA TRP A 244 0.99 -7.29 -4.90
C TRP A 244 0.65 -6.10 -4.00
N MET A 245 1.41 -4.99 -4.11
CA MET A 245 1.13 -3.72 -3.45
C MET A 245 1.00 -2.59 -4.46
N THR A 246 0.24 -1.55 -4.07
CA THR A 246 0.01 -0.35 -4.88
C THR A 246 1.30 0.45 -5.03
N GLY A 247 1.60 0.87 -6.25
CA GLY A 247 2.72 1.75 -6.57
C GLY A 247 2.46 3.22 -6.22
N SER A 248 3.45 4.06 -6.54
CA SER A 248 3.38 5.53 -6.38
C SER A 248 3.63 6.22 -7.71
N TYR A 249 3.25 7.51 -7.81
CA TYR A 249 3.40 8.28 -9.03
C TYR A 249 4.03 9.65 -8.79
N ASP A 250 5.04 10.00 -9.59
CA ASP A 250 5.62 11.33 -9.64
C ASP A 250 5.11 12.07 -10.88
N PRO A 251 4.24 13.09 -10.73
CA PRO A 251 3.67 13.81 -11.87
C PRO A 251 4.69 14.67 -12.62
N GLU A 252 5.74 15.16 -11.96
CA GLU A 252 6.75 16.00 -12.61
C GLU A 252 7.68 15.17 -13.50
N LEU A 253 7.99 13.94 -13.10
CA LEU A 253 8.82 13.01 -13.87
C LEU A 253 8.01 12.13 -14.81
N ASN A 254 6.69 12.06 -14.64
CA ASN A 254 5.78 11.12 -15.29
C ASN A 254 6.21 9.67 -15.11
N LEU A 255 6.64 9.32 -13.90
CA LEU A 255 7.12 7.98 -13.53
C LEU A 255 6.21 7.33 -12.49
N THR A 256 5.89 6.06 -12.71
CA THR A 256 5.32 5.20 -11.67
C THR A 256 6.42 4.34 -11.06
N TYR A 257 6.33 4.10 -9.74
CA TYR A 257 7.29 3.30 -8.99
C TYR A 257 6.60 2.10 -8.37
N TRP A 258 7.16 0.92 -8.59
CA TRP A 258 6.57 -0.33 -8.17
C TRP A 258 7.61 -1.21 -7.47
N GLY A 259 7.23 -1.73 -6.30
CA GLY A 259 8.00 -2.76 -5.62
C GLY A 259 7.68 -4.13 -6.18
N ILE A 260 8.70 -4.93 -6.36
CA ILE A 260 8.62 -6.28 -6.93
C ILE A 260 9.02 -7.29 -5.86
N GLY A 261 8.31 -8.39 -5.80
CA GLY A 261 8.51 -9.47 -4.85
C GLY A 261 9.68 -10.39 -5.19
N ASN A 262 9.84 -11.37 -4.33
CA ASN A 262 10.91 -12.37 -4.36
C ASN A 262 10.88 -13.23 -5.63
N PRO A 263 12.03 -13.87 -6.00
CA PRO A 263 12.06 -14.84 -7.09
C PRO A 263 11.59 -16.22 -6.61
N GLY A 264 10.86 -16.94 -7.46
CA GLY A 264 10.50 -18.36 -7.23
C GLY A 264 11.65 -19.30 -7.65
N ALA A 265 11.90 -20.38 -6.94
CA ALA A 265 11.30 -20.81 -5.68
C ALA A 265 11.86 -20.03 -4.49
N ASP A 266 11.01 -19.70 -3.51
CA ASP A 266 11.33 -18.73 -2.45
C ASP A 266 12.57 -19.08 -1.63
N PHE A 267 12.74 -20.38 -1.26
CA PHE A 267 13.79 -20.84 -0.34
C PHE A 267 14.88 -21.67 -1.01
N ASN A 268 14.81 -21.87 -2.33
CA ASN A 268 15.81 -22.63 -3.08
C ASN A 268 16.22 -21.91 -4.38
N GLY A 269 17.37 -21.26 -4.35
CA GLY A 269 17.96 -20.55 -5.49
C GLY A 269 18.83 -21.42 -6.40
N ASP A 270 19.02 -22.71 -6.11
CA ASP A 270 20.01 -23.55 -6.79
C ASP A 270 19.77 -23.69 -8.32
N LYS A 271 18.48 -23.64 -8.75
CA LYS A 271 18.07 -23.72 -10.16
C LYS A 271 18.03 -22.35 -10.86
N ARG A 272 18.24 -21.26 -10.13
CA ARG A 272 18.21 -19.87 -10.65
C ARG A 272 19.42 -19.03 -10.24
N PRO A 273 20.67 -19.53 -10.42
CA PRO A 273 21.85 -18.72 -10.10
C PRO A 273 21.85 -17.39 -10.86
N GLY A 274 22.44 -16.36 -10.25
CA GLY A 274 22.42 -14.98 -10.74
C GLY A 274 21.58 -14.06 -9.87
N ASP A 275 21.51 -12.78 -10.20
CA ASP A 275 20.83 -11.76 -9.39
C ASP A 275 19.30 -11.82 -9.53
N ASN A 276 18.77 -12.48 -10.56
CA ASN A 276 17.34 -12.69 -10.84
C ASN A 276 16.57 -11.37 -11.03
N LEU A 277 17.03 -10.49 -11.93
CA LEU A 277 16.34 -9.22 -12.24
C LEU A 277 14.96 -9.47 -12.89
N TYR A 278 13.92 -8.72 -12.48
CA TYR A 278 13.89 -7.58 -11.56
C TYR A 278 13.20 -7.97 -10.22
N SER A 279 13.40 -9.23 -9.73
CA SER A 279 12.91 -9.59 -8.40
C SER A 279 13.57 -8.70 -7.32
N ASP A 280 12.85 -8.47 -6.24
CA ASP A 280 13.28 -7.64 -5.10
C ASP A 280 13.79 -6.26 -5.48
N CYS A 281 13.21 -5.69 -6.53
CA CYS A 281 13.53 -4.36 -7.01
C CYS A 281 12.43 -3.35 -6.69
N VAL A 282 12.80 -2.08 -6.68
CA VAL A 282 11.91 -1.04 -7.15
C VAL A 282 12.23 -0.75 -8.62
N VAL A 283 11.19 -0.65 -9.45
CA VAL A 283 11.30 -0.22 -10.84
C VAL A 283 10.59 1.11 -11.04
N ALA A 284 11.20 2.01 -11.83
CA ALA A 284 10.56 3.22 -12.32
C ALA A 284 10.12 3.01 -13.76
N LEU A 285 8.83 3.11 -14.00
CA LEU A 285 8.23 2.94 -15.32
C LEU A 285 7.69 4.27 -15.84
N ASP A 286 7.92 4.54 -17.11
CA ASP A 286 7.22 5.61 -17.82
C ASP A 286 5.72 5.34 -17.78
N ALA A 287 4.93 6.26 -17.25
CA ALA A 287 3.51 6.05 -16.99
C ALA A 287 2.67 5.86 -18.26
N ASP A 288 3.12 6.43 -19.39
CA ASP A 288 2.39 6.35 -20.65
C ASP A 288 2.67 5.05 -21.42
N THR A 289 3.89 4.52 -21.30
CA THR A 289 4.37 3.42 -22.14
C THR A 289 4.74 2.13 -21.40
N GLY A 290 4.83 2.16 -20.06
CA GLY A 290 5.30 1.03 -19.25
C GLY A 290 6.79 0.71 -19.42
N LYS A 291 7.55 1.53 -20.15
CA LYS A 291 8.99 1.30 -20.35
C LYS A 291 9.77 1.62 -19.10
N ILE A 292 10.65 0.68 -18.70
CA ILE A 292 11.54 0.87 -17.57
C ILE A 292 12.54 2.00 -17.84
N LYS A 293 12.70 2.91 -16.87
CA LYS A 293 13.68 4.01 -16.90
C LYS A 293 14.89 3.68 -16.04
N TRP A 294 14.67 3.09 -14.87
CA TRP A 294 15.70 2.64 -13.96
C TRP A 294 15.13 1.61 -12.97
N TYR A 295 15.99 0.90 -12.29
CA TYR A 295 15.67 0.01 -11.18
C TYR A 295 16.72 0.11 -10.07
N PHE A 296 16.35 -0.34 -8.88
CA PHE A 296 17.28 -0.61 -7.78
C PHE A 296 16.90 -1.94 -7.13
N GLN A 297 17.84 -2.87 -6.99
CA GLN A 297 17.61 -4.18 -6.40
C GLN A 297 18.03 -4.20 -4.94
N PHE A 298 17.09 -4.48 -4.04
CA PHE A 298 17.31 -4.49 -2.59
C PHE A 298 17.92 -5.80 -2.09
N THR A 299 17.51 -6.94 -2.67
CA THR A 299 17.94 -8.27 -2.25
C THR A 299 18.27 -9.14 -3.48
N PRO A 300 19.50 -9.01 -4.06
CA PRO A 300 19.89 -9.84 -5.19
C PRO A 300 19.89 -11.32 -4.83
N HIS A 301 19.36 -12.19 -5.71
CA HIS A 301 19.28 -13.64 -5.48
C HIS A 301 18.63 -13.97 -4.13
N ASP A 302 17.48 -13.40 -3.86
CA ASP A 302 16.76 -13.64 -2.62
C ASP A 302 16.39 -15.13 -2.46
N VAL A 303 16.65 -15.68 -1.28
CA VAL A 303 16.28 -17.03 -0.85
C VAL A 303 15.64 -17.03 0.54
N TRP A 304 15.17 -15.86 1.00
CA TRP A 304 14.60 -15.64 2.33
C TRP A 304 13.15 -15.16 2.30
N ASP A 305 12.59 -14.97 1.10
CA ASP A 305 11.26 -14.40 0.88
C ASP A 305 11.18 -12.94 1.39
N TYR A 306 12.16 -12.10 0.98
CA TYR A 306 12.26 -10.70 1.40
C TYR A 306 11.63 -9.72 0.42
N ASP A 307 10.51 -10.08 -0.18
CA ASP A 307 9.72 -9.21 -1.04
C ASP A 307 9.99 -7.71 -0.90
N SER A 308 10.32 -7.04 -1.97
CA SER A 308 10.46 -5.58 -2.00
C SER A 308 9.19 -4.89 -2.50
N THR A 309 8.03 -5.27 -1.95
CA THR A 309 6.71 -4.79 -2.38
C THR A 309 6.14 -3.68 -1.50
N GLN A 310 6.89 -3.13 -0.56
CA GLN A 310 6.42 -2.03 0.28
C GLN A 310 6.08 -0.80 -0.54
N VAL A 311 5.13 0.02 -0.05
CA VAL A 311 4.70 1.24 -0.75
C VAL A 311 5.85 2.24 -0.87
N PRO A 312 6.22 2.68 -2.10
CA PRO A 312 7.25 3.70 -2.30
C PRO A 312 6.79 5.05 -1.76
N VAL A 313 7.49 5.63 -0.79
CA VAL A 313 7.15 6.95 -0.24
C VAL A 313 8.03 8.02 -0.86
N LEU A 314 7.42 8.98 -1.54
CA LEU A 314 8.12 10.02 -2.31
C LEU A 314 8.08 11.36 -1.57
N ALA A 315 9.20 12.07 -1.59
CA ALA A 315 9.29 13.43 -1.04
C ALA A 315 10.36 14.26 -1.75
N ASP A 316 10.21 15.57 -1.69
CA ASP A 316 11.25 16.52 -2.07
C ASP A 316 11.89 17.08 -0.80
N MET A 317 13.21 17.10 -0.75
CA MET A 317 13.93 17.61 0.42
C MET A 317 15.31 18.14 0.05
N ASN A 318 15.83 19.02 0.88
CA ASN A 318 17.22 19.43 0.78
C ASN A 318 18.13 18.27 1.23
N TRP A 319 19.05 17.90 0.37
CA TRP A 319 20.00 16.80 0.58
C TRP A 319 21.43 17.33 0.58
N THR A 320 22.20 16.99 1.59
CA THR A 320 23.63 17.31 1.65
C THR A 320 24.42 16.10 1.11
N GLY A 321 25.06 16.29 -0.02
CA GLY A 321 25.88 15.25 -0.66
C GLY A 321 27.19 14.96 0.13
N LYS A 322 27.90 13.91 -0.28
CA LYS A 322 29.23 13.57 0.28
C LYS A 322 30.26 14.70 0.10
N ASP A 323 30.05 15.58 -0.87
CA ASP A 323 30.86 16.78 -1.13
C ASP A 323 30.52 17.98 -0.21
N GLY A 324 29.60 17.80 0.73
CA GLY A 324 29.13 18.84 1.66
C GLY A 324 28.14 19.85 1.06
N ARG A 325 27.80 19.75 -0.22
CA ARG A 325 26.86 20.66 -0.87
C ARG A 325 25.42 20.23 -0.58
N THR A 326 24.58 21.20 -0.23
CA THR A 326 23.15 20.99 -0.03
C THR A 326 22.38 21.50 -1.23
N GLN A 327 21.52 20.62 -1.80
CA GLN A 327 20.67 20.93 -2.95
C GLN A 327 19.31 20.27 -2.81
N PRO A 328 18.25 20.81 -3.45
CA PRO A 328 16.97 20.13 -3.54
C PRO A 328 17.13 18.78 -4.25
N ARG A 329 16.51 17.74 -3.71
CA ARG A 329 16.54 16.40 -4.29
C ARG A 329 15.18 15.72 -4.18
N LYS A 330 14.79 15.02 -5.24
CA LYS A 330 13.63 14.16 -5.28
C LYS A 330 14.02 12.80 -4.72
N VAL A 331 13.46 12.42 -3.57
CA VAL A 331 13.84 11.18 -2.89
C VAL A 331 12.70 10.19 -2.83
N MET A 332 13.07 8.92 -2.72
CA MET A 332 12.21 7.79 -2.39
C MET A 332 12.72 7.17 -1.09
N MET A 333 11.81 6.99 -0.14
CA MET A 333 12.10 6.35 1.16
C MET A 333 11.49 4.95 1.17
N TRP A 334 12.27 3.97 1.67
CA TRP A 334 11.87 2.56 1.64
C TRP A 334 12.32 1.81 2.88
N GLY A 335 11.39 1.43 3.75
CA GLY A 335 11.65 0.39 4.75
C GLY A 335 11.42 -0.97 4.10
N ASN A 336 12.46 -1.78 3.96
CA ASN A 336 12.39 -3.03 3.20
C ASN A 336 12.23 -4.25 4.12
N ARG A 337 11.57 -5.32 3.63
CA ARG A 337 11.43 -6.61 4.34
C ARG A 337 12.80 -7.17 4.77
N ASN A 338 13.82 -6.95 3.98
CA ASN A 338 15.20 -7.40 4.24
C ASN A 338 15.87 -6.81 5.48
N GLY A 339 15.20 -5.86 6.15
CA GLY A 339 15.64 -5.25 7.41
C GLY A 339 16.41 -3.94 7.28
N PHE A 340 16.60 -3.42 6.07
CA PHE A 340 17.27 -2.15 5.82
C PHE A 340 16.26 -1.06 5.45
N PHE A 341 16.53 0.15 5.92
CA PHE A 341 15.87 1.38 5.49
C PHE A 341 16.73 2.08 4.46
N TYR A 342 16.18 2.36 3.29
CA TYR A 342 16.87 2.99 2.16
C TYR A 342 16.30 4.37 1.86
N THR A 343 17.16 5.25 1.36
CA THR A 343 16.77 6.47 0.65
C THR A 343 17.46 6.48 -0.71
N LEU A 344 16.67 6.60 -1.77
CA LEU A 344 17.12 6.64 -3.16
C LEU A 344 16.80 8.00 -3.78
N ASP A 345 17.58 8.41 -4.76
CA ASP A 345 17.18 9.48 -5.70
C ASP A 345 16.14 8.90 -6.67
N ARG A 346 14.89 9.38 -6.60
CA ARG A 346 13.81 8.81 -7.42
C ARG A 346 13.86 9.20 -8.89
N THR A 347 14.77 10.10 -9.28
CA THR A 347 14.96 10.47 -10.69
C THR A 347 15.80 9.44 -11.43
N SER A 348 16.69 8.73 -10.72
CA SER A 348 17.71 7.86 -11.31
C SER A 348 17.87 6.49 -10.66
N GLY A 349 17.25 6.27 -9.50
CA GLY A 349 17.48 5.08 -8.67
C GLY A 349 18.80 5.10 -7.88
N GLN A 350 19.55 6.21 -7.90
CA GLN A 350 20.82 6.32 -7.18
C GLN A 350 20.62 6.07 -5.69
N PHE A 351 21.42 5.17 -5.12
CA PHE A 351 21.50 4.96 -3.68
C PHE A 351 22.10 6.19 -2.98
N LEU A 352 21.40 6.71 -1.99
CA LEU A 352 21.83 7.88 -1.21
C LEU A 352 22.29 7.51 0.19
N GLN A 353 21.53 6.65 0.86
CA GLN A 353 21.87 6.08 2.15
C GLN A 353 21.06 4.80 2.42
N GLY A 354 21.57 3.93 3.31
CA GLY A 354 20.83 2.79 3.84
C GLY A 354 21.43 2.29 5.15
N LYS A 355 20.56 1.92 6.10
CA LYS A 355 20.95 1.37 7.40
C LYS A 355 19.97 0.30 7.85
N PRO A 356 20.43 -0.70 8.63
CA PRO A 356 19.50 -1.62 9.25
C PRO A 356 18.58 -0.86 10.21
N PHE A 357 17.27 -1.12 10.12
CA PHE A 357 16.29 -0.54 11.04
C PHE A 357 15.70 -1.59 12.00
N VAL A 358 16.04 -2.86 11.80
CA VAL A 358 15.78 -4.01 12.70
C VAL A 358 17.02 -4.90 12.73
N LYS A 359 17.01 -5.93 13.57
CA LYS A 359 18.09 -6.93 13.63
C LYS A 359 18.21 -7.68 12.30
N VAL A 360 19.44 -7.74 11.78
CA VAL A 360 19.79 -8.42 10.53
C VAL A 360 21.01 -9.33 10.80
N ASN A 361 20.99 -10.57 10.27
CA ASN A 361 22.14 -11.48 10.34
C ASN A 361 22.53 -12.10 8.97
N TRP A 362 21.65 -12.02 7.97
CA TRP A 362 21.90 -12.54 6.63
C TRP A 362 22.86 -11.67 5.82
N ALA A 363 23.01 -10.39 6.20
CA ALA A 363 23.94 -9.43 5.62
C ALA A 363 24.68 -8.66 6.73
N SER A 364 25.96 -8.35 6.51
CA SER A 364 26.79 -7.58 7.44
C SER A 364 26.61 -6.06 7.30
N GLY A 365 25.93 -5.60 6.26
CA GLY A 365 25.67 -4.21 5.92
C GLY A 365 25.40 -4.03 4.44
N LEU A 366 25.46 -2.78 3.98
CA LEU A 366 25.35 -2.40 2.57
C LEU A 366 26.70 -1.84 2.09
N ASP A 367 27.06 -2.13 0.83
CA ASP A 367 28.21 -1.51 0.17
C ASP A 367 27.90 -0.06 -0.27
N GLU A 368 28.84 0.58 -0.96
CA GLU A 368 28.70 1.97 -1.42
C GLU A 368 27.59 2.17 -2.46
N ALA A 369 27.19 1.11 -3.17
CA ALA A 369 26.11 1.11 -4.13
C ALA A 369 24.76 0.75 -3.47
N GLY A 370 24.75 0.41 -2.17
CA GLY A 370 23.57 -0.02 -1.44
C GLY A 370 23.23 -1.50 -1.59
N ARG A 371 24.15 -2.30 -2.17
CA ARG A 371 23.98 -3.75 -2.30
C ARG A 371 24.31 -4.43 -0.97
N PRO A 372 23.46 -5.36 -0.48
CA PRO A 372 23.75 -6.11 0.74
C PRO A 372 25.01 -6.98 0.63
N MET A 373 25.86 -6.90 1.64
CA MET A 373 27.04 -7.76 1.81
C MET A 373 26.63 -9.03 2.55
N ARG A 374 26.33 -10.09 1.81
CA ARG A 374 25.77 -11.36 2.34
C ARG A 374 26.75 -12.03 3.29
N VAL A 375 26.22 -12.64 4.36
CA VAL A 375 26.99 -13.45 5.32
C VAL A 375 26.91 -14.91 4.90
N ALA A 376 28.07 -15.53 4.74
CA ALA A 376 28.15 -16.94 4.35
C ALA A 376 27.45 -17.86 5.37
N GLY A 377 26.74 -18.86 4.88
CA GLY A 377 26.00 -19.83 5.71
C GLY A 377 24.63 -19.34 6.22
N MET A 378 24.15 -18.18 5.76
CA MET A 378 22.81 -17.67 6.08
C MET A 378 21.75 -18.00 5.01
N GLU A 379 22.11 -18.79 4.00
CA GLU A 379 21.16 -19.31 3.00
C GLU A 379 20.47 -20.56 3.54
N PRO A 380 19.21 -20.81 3.15
CA PRO A 380 18.48 -22.02 3.54
C PRO A 380 19.26 -23.28 3.12
N SER A 381 19.25 -24.28 4.00
CA SER A 381 19.86 -25.59 3.80
C SER A 381 18.87 -26.70 4.15
N ALA A 382 19.19 -27.97 3.88
CA ALA A 382 18.35 -29.10 4.27
C ALA A 382 18.20 -29.18 5.81
N ASP A 383 19.25 -28.84 6.56
CA ASP A 383 19.24 -28.82 8.02
C ASP A 383 18.60 -27.57 8.61
N GLY A 384 18.39 -26.55 7.77
CA GLY A 384 17.79 -25.26 8.11
C GLY A 384 18.77 -24.23 8.65
N VAL A 385 18.36 -22.96 8.57
CA VAL A 385 19.13 -21.81 9.06
C VAL A 385 18.22 -20.84 9.79
N LYS A 386 18.72 -20.24 10.88
CA LYS A 386 18.01 -19.20 11.64
C LYS A 386 18.40 -17.82 11.12
N VAL A 387 17.41 -17.09 10.53
CA VAL A 387 17.63 -15.77 9.95
C VAL A 387 16.83 -14.68 10.66
N TYR A 388 17.42 -13.49 10.71
CA TYR A 388 16.82 -12.23 11.14
C TYR A 388 16.94 -11.20 10.01
N PRO A 389 15.87 -10.45 9.71
CA PRO A 389 14.50 -10.63 10.22
C PRO A 389 13.88 -11.94 9.74
N SER A 390 12.69 -12.28 10.24
CA SER A 390 11.91 -13.44 9.74
C SER A 390 11.49 -13.21 8.27
N LEU A 391 10.92 -14.22 7.61
CA LEU A 391 10.38 -14.08 6.25
C LEU A 391 9.31 -12.96 6.14
N THR A 392 8.60 -12.65 7.22
CA THR A 392 7.66 -11.51 7.24
C THR A 392 8.41 -10.17 7.17
N GLY A 393 9.71 -10.20 7.42
CA GLY A 393 10.60 -9.07 7.28
C GLY A 393 10.70 -8.17 8.50
N GLY A 394 11.54 -7.16 8.42
CA GLY A 394 11.61 -6.07 9.38
C GLY A 394 10.36 -5.20 9.34
N THR A 395 9.73 -5.10 8.20
CA THR A 395 8.39 -4.56 7.91
C THR A 395 7.79 -5.33 6.74
N ASN A 396 6.54 -5.04 6.37
CA ASN A 396 5.89 -5.71 5.25
C ASN A 396 4.99 -4.71 4.48
N TRP A 397 3.80 -5.14 4.03
CA TRP A 397 2.82 -4.33 3.31
C TRP A 397 2.19 -3.18 4.13
N TYR A 398 2.39 -3.17 5.44
CA TYR A 398 1.85 -2.12 6.32
C TYR A 398 2.33 -0.75 5.88
N SER A 399 1.40 0.10 5.42
CA SER A 399 1.76 1.38 4.82
C SER A 399 2.57 2.25 5.78
N PRO A 400 3.79 2.67 5.41
CA PRO A 400 4.54 3.66 6.18
C PRO A 400 3.92 5.06 6.01
N SER A 401 4.45 6.04 6.74
CA SER A 401 4.08 7.43 6.56
C SER A 401 5.32 8.32 6.57
N TYR A 402 5.26 9.42 5.84
CA TYR A 402 6.24 10.51 5.92
C TYR A 402 5.53 11.82 6.26
N SER A 403 5.98 12.50 7.30
CA SER A 403 5.46 13.82 7.64
C SER A 403 6.41 14.92 7.18
N PRO A 404 6.00 15.80 6.26
CA PRO A 404 6.81 16.95 5.83
C PRO A 404 7.04 17.95 6.96
N ARG A 405 6.22 17.93 8.02
CA ARG A 405 6.35 18.80 9.19
C ARG A 405 7.46 18.39 10.14
N THR A 406 7.65 17.08 10.32
CA THR A 406 8.71 16.54 11.18
C THR A 406 9.97 16.21 10.39
N GLY A 407 9.84 15.99 9.08
CA GLY A 407 10.91 15.50 8.21
C GLY A 407 11.26 14.03 8.45
N LEU A 408 10.39 13.27 9.14
CA LEU A 408 10.64 11.88 9.53
C LEU A 408 9.78 10.91 8.74
N PHE A 409 10.37 9.75 8.47
CA PHE A 409 9.71 8.57 7.94
C PHE A 409 9.34 7.65 9.09
N TYR A 410 8.10 7.15 9.08
CA TYR A 410 7.56 6.30 10.14
C TYR A 410 7.23 4.93 9.59
N VAL A 411 7.67 3.90 10.29
CA VAL A 411 7.50 2.50 9.87
C VAL A 411 7.06 1.62 11.05
N SER A 412 6.08 0.78 10.79
CA SER A 412 5.73 -0.35 11.66
C SER A 412 6.74 -1.46 11.42
N ALA A 413 7.40 -1.93 12.47
CA ALA A 413 8.50 -2.88 12.36
C ALA A 413 8.37 -4.05 13.34
N TRP A 414 9.05 -5.16 13.03
CA TRP A 414 9.16 -6.35 13.86
C TRP A 414 10.61 -6.58 14.26
N GLU A 415 10.92 -6.30 15.52
CA GLU A 415 12.27 -6.45 16.07
C GLU A 415 12.46 -7.84 16.67
N ASP A 416 13.65 -8.40 16.54
CA ASP A 416 14.04 -9.72 17.05
C ASP A 416 13.18 -10.90 16.57
N ALA A 417 12.32 -10.69 15.57
CA ALA A 417 11.56 -11.76 14.94
C ALA A 417 12.48 -12.55 13.99
N TYR A 418 12.46 -13.87 14.09
CA TYR A 418 13.28 -14.75 13.25
C TYR A 418 12.45 -15.80 12.51
N ALA A 419 13.01 -16.35 11.46
CA ALA A 419 12.56 -17.59 10.84
C ALA A 419 13.67 -18.63 10.85
N HIS A 420 13.26 -19.89 10.93
CA HIS A 420 14.10 -21.04 10.63
C HIS A 420 13.68 -21.56 9.26
N LEU A 421 14.54 -21.39 8.27
CA LEU A 421 14.28 -21.70 6.87
C LEU A 421 14.98 -22.98 6.45
N THR A 422 14.26 -23.85 5.75
CA THR A 422 14.85 -25.06 5.12
C THR A 422 14.63 -25.01 3.61
N LYS A 423 15.56 -25.59 2.82
CA LYS A 423 15.35 -25.80 1.39
C LYS A 423 15.11 -27.25 1.05
N THR A 424 14.30 -27.46 0.04
CA THR A 424 14.06 -28.78 -0.59
C THR A 424 14.14 -28.63 -2.11
N ASP A 425 14.48 -29.73 -2.78
CA ASP A 425 14.38 -29.76 -4.24
C ASP A 425 12.90 -29.96 -4.61
N GLU A 426 12.38 -29.06 -5.41
CA GLU A 426 10.99 -29.05 -5.86
C GLU A 426 10.92 -28.80 -7.36
N GLU A 427 10.06 -29.54 -8.05
CA GLU A 427 9.78 -29.32 -9.46
C GLU A 427 8.56 -28.41 -9.64
N PHE A 428 8.66 -27.47 -10.59
CA PHE A 428 7.55 -26.58 -10.91
C PHE A 428 6.36 -27.35 -11.48
N ASN A 429 5.16 -27.06 -10.97
CA ASN A 429 3.88 -27.52 -11.48
C ASN A 429 2.90 -26.33 -11.51
N GLU A 430 2.39 -25.98 -12.69
CA GLU A 430 1.48 -24.84 -12.86
C GLU A 430 0.29 -24.91 -11.90
N GLY A 431 -0.02 -23.80 -11.23
CA GLY A 431 -1.11 -23.68 -10.27
C GLY A 431 -0.88 -24.39 -8.92
N LYS A 432 0.32 -24.91 -8.68
CA LYS A 432 0.74 -25.44 -7.37
C LYS A 432 1.73 -24.51 -6.72
N ILE A 433 1.76 -24.54 -5.39
CA ILE A 433 2.77 -23.81 -4.61
C ILE A 433 4.16 -24.33 -4.98
N PHE A 434 5.09 -23.41 -5.23
CA PHE A 434 6.45 -23.65 -5.66
C PHE A 434 7.41 -22.78 -4.83
N THR A 435 7.60 -23.15 -3.57
CA THR A 435 8.44 -22.38 -2.63
C THR A 435 9.85 -22.96 -2.45
N GLY A 436 10.07 -24.21 -2.85
CA GLY A 436 11.39 -24.85 -2.76
C GLY A 436 11.89 -25.04 -1.33
N GLY A 437 10.98 -25.12 -0.35
CA GLY A 437 11.35 -25.30 1.04
C GLY A 437 10.22 -25.08 2.03
N SER A 438 10.59 -24.88 3.30
CA SER A 438 9.62 -24.61 4.37
C SER A 438 10.21 -23.67 5.42
N PHE A 439 9.35 -23.17 6.29
CA PHE A 439 9.79 -22.28 7.36
C PHE A 439 9.05 -22.52 8.69
N ARG A 440 9.72 -22.13 9.78
CA ARG A 440 9.11 -21.90 11.08
C ARG A 440 9.47 -20.49 11.53
N THR A 441 8.50 -19.73 12.03
CA THR A 441 8.74 -18.37 12.53
C THR A 441 8.59 -18.31 14.04
N SER A 442 9.32 -17.38 14.67
CA SER A 442 9.15 -17.06 16.09
C SER A 442 7.81 -16.39 16.40
N VAL A 443 7.15 -15.79 15.40
CA VAL A 443 5.91 -15.02 15.59
C VAL A 443 4.71 -15.96 15.74
N PRO A 444 4.05 -15.98 16.92
CA PRO A 444 2.89 -16.84 17.14
C PRO A 444 1.69 -16.45 16.29
N GLY A 445 0.93 -17.45 15.84
CA GLY A 445 -0.35 -17.21 15.15
C GLY A 445 -0.27 -16.61 13.76
N LEU A 446 0.90 -16.59 13.12
CA LEU A 446 1.05 -16.02 11.78
C LEU A 446 0.25 -16.78 10.71
N ARG A 447 0.06 -18.09 10.89
CA ARG A 447 -0.72 -18.97 10.00
C ARG A 447 -1.78 -19.76 10.77
N GLY A 448 -2.74 -19.08 11.41
CA GLY A 448 -3.93 -19.71 11.99
C GLY A 448 -3.70 -20.51 13.28
N GLY A 449 -2.56 -20.39 13.94
CA GLY A 449 -2.32 -20.96 15.25
C GLY A 449 -3.03 -20.17 16.37
N GLN A 450 -2.93 -20.67 17.63
CA GLN A 450 -3.46 -19.94 18.77
C GLN A 450 -2.81 -18.55 18.86
N LEU A 451 -3.64 -17.51 18.87
CA LEU A 451 -3.20 -16.16 19.20
C LEU A 451 -2.80 -16.15 20.69
N ARG A 452 -1.52 -15.95 20.94
CA ARG A 452 -0.98 -15.65 22.26
C ARG A 452 -0.14 -14.39 22.17
N LYS A 453 -0.05 -13.68 23.26
CA LYS A 453 0.90 -12.57 23.35
C LYS A 453 2.32 -13.09 23.08
N SER A 454 3.09 -12.35 22.28
CA SER A 454 4.50 -12.67 22.02
C SER A 454 5.30 -12.66 23.33
N GLY A 455 6.11 -13.70 23.52
CA GLY A 455 7.07 -13.76 24.61
C GLY A 455 8.38 -13.05 24.26
N PRO A 456 9.33 -12.95 25.18
CA PRO A 456 10.63 -12.30 24.93
C PRO A 456 11.44 -12.95 23.78
N GLU A 457 11.23 -14.25 23.54
CA GLU A 457 11.93 -15.01 22.49
C GLU A 457 11.28 -14.87 21.11
N ASP A 458 10.08 -14.31 21.03
CA ASP A 458 9.30 -14.25 19.78
C ASP A 458 9.59 -12.97 18.98
N GLY A 459 10.29 -12.00 19.58
CA GLY A 459 10.40 -10.64 19.07
C GLY A 459 9.22 -9.76 19.49
N TYR A 460 9.16 -8.53 18.96
CA TYR A 460 8.13 -7.56 19.31
C TYR A 460 7.83 -6.58 18.17
N GLY A 461 6.59 -6.07 18.18
CA GLY A 461 6.17 -4.98 17.29
C GLY A 461 6.65 -3.62 17.80
N VAL A 462 7.02 -2.74 16.89
CA VAL A 462 7.50 -1.40 17.21
C VAL A 462 7.14 -0.41 16.10
N VAL A 463 6.88 0.85 16.48
CA VAL A 463 6.84 1.98 15.56
C VAL A 463 8.18 2.71 15.65
N ARG A 464 8.82 2.96 14.52
CA ARG A 464 10.09 3.68 14.43
C ARG A 464 9.96 4.93 13.59
N ALA A 465 10.55 6.03 14.07
CA ALA A 465 10.76 7.24 13.30
C ALA A 465 12.20 7.27 12.82
N MET A 466 12.36 7.30 11.50
CA MET A 466 13.65 7.27 10.83
C MET A 466 13.94 8.63 10.18
N ASP A 467 15.15 9.10 10.32
CA ASP A 467 15.63 10.26 9.58
C ASP A 467 16.01 9.81 8.15
N PRO A 468 15.31 10.27 7.11
CA PRO A 468 15.56 9.82 5.75
C PRO A 468 16.93 10.24 5.19
N LYS A 469 17.57 11.25 5.79
CA LYS A 469 18.87 11.75 5.34
C LYS A 469 20.05 10.96 5.91
N THR A 470 19.90 10.43 7.12
CA THR A 470 20.98 9.75 7.84
C THR A 470 20.72 8.27 8.05
N GLY A 471 19.47 7.82 7.85
CA GLY A 471 19.02 6.46 8.16
C GLY A 471 18.96 6.17 9.65
N GLU A 472 19.10 7.18 10.51
CA GLU A 472 19.10 7.01 11.95
C GLU A 472 17.70 6.96 12.55
N LYS A 473 17.52 6.07 13.52
CA LYS A 473 16.33 6.03 14.36
C LYS A 473 16.33 7.23 15.31
N LYS A 474 15.31 8.09 15.21
CA LYS A 474 15.14 9.26 16.11
C LYS A 474 14.40 8.87 17.39
N TRP A 475 13.38 8.03 17.27
CA TRP A 475 12.66 7.46 18.40
C TRP A 475 12.01 6.11 18.00
N GLU A 476 11.61 5.36 19.00
CA GLU A 476 10.79 4.17 18.84
C GLU A 476 9.70 4.10 19.92
N PHE A 477 8.58 3.49 19.55
CA PHE A 477 7.50 3.16 20.47
C PHE A 477 7.23 1.65 20.39
N LYS A 478 7.49 0.95 21.49
CA LYS A 478 7.27 -0.49 21.57
C LYS A 478 5.79 -0.78 21.77
N LEU A 479 5.23 -1.63 20.92
CA LEU A 479 3.86 -2.11 21.00
C LEU A 479 3.75 -3.28 22.00
N ASN A 480 2.54 -3.55 22.46
CA ASN A 480 2.32 -4.70 23.37
C ASN A 480 2.47 -6.05 22.65
N ASP A 481 2.25 -6.08 21.34
CA ASP A 481 2.33 -7.26 20.48
C ASP A 481 2.82 -6.84 19.09
N MET A 482 2.98 -7.80 18.18
CA MET A 482 3.26 -7.55 16.76
C MET A 482 2.19 -6.66 16.14
N THR A 483 2.53 -6.01 15.03
CA THR A 483 1.59 -5.15 14.29
C THR A 483 1.58 -5.49 12.81
N MET A 484 0.41 -5.41 12.21
CA MET A 484 0.19 -5.35 10.76
C MET A 484 -0.48 -4.04 10.35
N SER A 485 -0.62 -3.10 11.29
CA SER A 485 -1.20 -1.78 11.04
C SER A 485 -0.22 -0.88 10.31
N GLY A 486 -0.71 -0.17 9.31
CA GLY A 486 0.00 0.97 8.75
C GLY A 486 -0.02 2.18 9.68
N ILE A 487 0.53 3.28 9.20
CA ILE A 487 0.70 4.53 9.93
C ILE A 487 0.05 5.68 9.15
N LEU A 488 -0.63 6.57 9.89
CA LEU A 488 -1.12 7.85 9.40
C LEU A 488 -0.47 8.97 10.21
N THR A 489 0.04 10.02 9.54
CA THR A 489 0.45 11.26 10.22
C THR A 489 -0.42 12.45 9.80
N THR A 490 -0.52 13.46 10.67
CA THR A 490 -1.37 14.63 10.41
C THR A 490 -0.62 15.95 10.60
N ALA A 491 -1.22 17.03 10.10
CA ALA A 491 -0.67 18.39 10.26
C ALA A 491 -0.64 18.90 11.70
N SER A 492 -1.31 18.23 12.63
CA SER A 492 -1.23 18.52 14.08
C SER A 492 -0.13 17.73 14.79
N ASP A 493 0.79 17.09 14.04
CA ASP A 493 1.87 16.26 14.57
C ASP A 493 1.37 15.03 15.36
N LEU A 494 0.18 14.50 15.01
CA LEU A 494 -0.29 13.21 15.49
C LEU A 494 0.14 12.09 14.55
N LEU A 495 0.44 10.94 15.14
CA LEU A 495 0.66 9.67 14.45
C LEU A 495 -0.37 8.66 14.96
N PHE A 496 -1.13 8.05 14.05
CA PHE A 496 -2.09 6.99 14.36
C PHE A 496 -1.60 5.64 13.85
N THR A 497 -1.74 4.60 14.68
CA THR A 497 -1.41 3.22 14.34
C THR A 497 -2.14 2.25 15.28
N GLY A 498 -1.98 0.95 15.05
CA GLY A 498 -2.57 -0.07 15.91
C GLY A 498 -1.72 -1.32 16.03
N GLY A 499 -2.24 -2.31 16.73
CA GLY A 499 -1.56 -3.57 16.98
C GLY A 499 -2.47 -4.78 16.78
N ARG A 500 -1.86 -5.97 16.80
CA ARG A 500 -2.56 -7.25 16.75
C ARG A 500 -3.41 -7.49 18.00
N ASP A 501 -3.05 -6.83 19.11
CA ASP A 501 -3.79 -6.85 20.37
C ASP A 501 -5.09 -6.03 20.35
N GLY A 502 -5.43 -5.40 19.21
CA GLY A 502 -6.63 -4.59 19.03
C GLY A 502 -6.56 -3.22 19.69
N LEU A 503 -5.38 -2.75 20.08
CA LEU A 503 -5.17 -1.40 20.59
C LEU A 503 -4.91 -0.45 19.41
N PHE A 504 -5.83 0.49 19.19
CA PHE A 504 -5.60 1.63 18.30
C PHE A 504 -5.08 2.82 19.12
N GLN A 505 -4.05 3.51 18.59
CA GLN A 505 -3.26 4.45 19.38
C GLN A 505 -2.95 5.72 18.60
N ALA A 506 -2.91 6.85 19.32
CA ALA A 506 -2.37 8.13 18.84
C ALA A 506 -1.09 8.46 19.58
N LEU A 507 -0.03 8.71 18.84
CA LEU A 507 1.27 9.13 19.35
C LEU A 507 1.58 10.57 18.91
N ASP A 508 2.41 11.26 19.69
CA ASP A 508 3.09 12.46 19.23
C ASP A 508 4.13 12.08 18.17
N ALA A 509 3.98 12.59 16.95
CA ALA A 509 4.83 12.22 15.83
C ALA A 509 6.29 12.67 16.00
N ARG A 510 6.58 13.69 16.82
CA ARG A 510 7.94 14.19 17.06
C ARG A 510 8.71 13.36 18.06
N THR A 511 8.01 12.78 19.04
CA THR A 511 8.63 12.16 20.21
C THR A 511 8.30 10.69 20.41
N GLY A 512 7.27 10.16 19.73
CA GLY A 512 6.75 8.81 19.96
C GLY A 512 5.95 8.66 21.26
N LYS A 513 5.71 9.73 22.00
CA LYS A 513 4.93 9.67 23.25
C LYS A 513 3.47 9.29 22.95
N MET A 514 2.95 8.27 23.64
CA MET A 514 1.54 7.91 23.55
C MET A 514 0.66 9.01 24.17
N LEU A 515 -0.34 9.47 23.41
CA LEU A 515 -1.28 10.52 23.80
C LEU A 515 -2.68 9.95 24.08
N TRP A 516 -3.10 8.93 23.33
CA TRP A 516 -4.42 8.33 23.45
C TRP A 516 -4.41 6.89 22.93
N LYS A 517 -5.30 6.06 23.44
CA LYS A 517 -5.55 4.70 22.96
C LYS A 517 -6.98 4.25 23.20
N VAL A 518 -7.44 3.31 22.39
CA VAL A 518 -8.71 2.61 22.57
C VAL A 518 -8.53 1.13 22.24
N ALA A 519 -9.17 0.25 23.03
CA ALA A 519 -9.23 -1.17 22.76
C ALA A 519 -10.49 -1.49 21.95
N THR A 520 -10.32 -2.18 20.82
CA THR A 520 -11.41 -2.58 19.91
C THR A 520 -11.58 -4.11 19.86
N GLY A 521 -10.65 -4.87 20.45
CA GLY A 521 -10.73 -6.30 20.60
C GLY A 521 -10.40 -7.12 19.35
N GLY A 522 -10.15 -6.49 18.21
CA GLY A 522 -9.78 -7.15 16.95
C GLY A 522 -8.42 -6.69 16.44
N GLU A 523 -7.70 -7.56 15.72
CA GLU A 523 -6.43 -7.20 15.06
C GLU A 523 -6.62 -6.01 14.11
N ILE A 524 -5.73 -5.01 14.22
CA ILE A 524 -5.73 -3.84 13.35
C ILE A 524 -4.77 -4.10 12.20
N ALA A 525 -5.33 -4.28 11.00
CA ALA A 525 -4.59 -4.72 9.81
C ALA A 525 -4.57 -3.69 8.68
N MET A 526 -5.41 -2.66 8.70
CA MET A 526 -5.32 -1.59 7.68
C MET A 526 -4.42 -0.43 8.13
N GLY A 527 -3.95 0.36 7.18
CA GLY A 527 -3.40 1.67 7.49
C GLY A 527 -4.52 2.66 7.83
N PRO A 528 -4.47 3.34 8.99
CA PRO A 528 -5.46 4.35 9.33
C PRO A 528 -5.55 5.46 8.29
N MET A 529 -6.72 6.10 8.18
CA MET A 529 -6.92 7.27 7.33
C MET A 529 -7.77 8.31 8.05
N THR A 530 -7.78 9.56 7.56
CA THR A 530 -8.58 10.64 8.12
C THR A 530 -9.21 11.47 7.00
N TYR A 531 -10.40 11.97 7.28
CA TYR A 531 -11.19 12.77 6.35
C TYR A 531 -12.07 13.75 7.13
N SER A 532 -12.78 14.64 6.45
CA SER A 532 -13.80 15.46 7.10
C SER A 532 -15.09 15.56 6.30
N VAL A 533 -16.22 15.61 7.01
CA VAL A 533 -17.56 15.84 6.43
C VAL A 533 -18.24 16.91 7.28
N ASN A 534 -18.87 17.88 6.62
CA ASN A 534 -19.55 18.99 7.27
C ASN A 534 -18.68 19.73 8.31
N GLY A 535 -17.38 19.88 8.02
CA GLY A 535 -16.44 20.56 8.90
C GLY A 535 -15.99 19.75 10.12
N LYS A 536 -16.41 18.49 10.27
CA LYS A 536 -15.98 17.59 11.34
C LYS A 536 -14.95 16.59 10.83
N GLN A 537 -13.79 16.51 11.49
CA GLN A 537 -12.75 15.53 11.18
C GLN A 537 -13.04 14.17 11.81
N TYR A 538 -12.80 13.12 11.03
CA TYR A 538 -12.92 11.72 11.42
C TYR A 538 -11.58 11.00 11.23
N VAL A 539 -11.33 9.99 12.05
CA VAL A 539 -10.23 9.04 11.93
C VAL A 539 -10.83 7.64 11.78
N ALA A 540 -10.48 6.95 10.70
CA ALA A 540 -10.98 5.62 10.38
C ALA A 540 -9.86 4.57 10.42
N PHE A 541 -10.20 3.38 10.96
CA PHE A 541 -9.32 2.21 11.01
C PHE A 541 -10.16 0.93 11.11
N SER A 542 -9.60 -0.20 10.67
CA SER A 542 -10.26 -1.51 10.85
C SER A 542 -9.76 -2.20 12.12
N ALA A 543 -10.61 -3.00 12.75
CA ALA A 543 -10.23 -3.94 13.77
C ALA A 543 -11.06 -5.23 13.62
N GLY A 544 -10.38 -6.38 13.48
CA GLY A 544 -11.03 -7.61 13.04
C GLY A 544 -11.69 -7.44 11.68
N SER A 545 -12.98 -7.71 11.60
CA SER A 545 -13.80 -7.54 10.38
C SER A 545 -14.65 -6.26 10.38
N SER A 546 -14.36 -5.28 11.26
CA SER A 546 -15.13 -4.05 11.38
C SER A 546 -14.29 -2.82 11.08
N LEU A 547 -14.90 -1.83 10.40
CA LEU A 547 -14.38 -0.48 10.26
C LEU A 547 -14.94 0.37 11.41
N PHE A 548 -14.06 1.06 12.12
CA PHE A 548 -14.39 2.00 13.19
C PHE A 548 -14.06 3.42 12.76
N VAL A 549 -14.96 4.35 13.03
CA VAL A 549 -14.80 5.77 12.72
C VAL A 549 -14.97 6.59 13.98
N TYR A 550 -13.92 7.30 14.35
CA TYR A 550 -13.85 8.18 15.51
C TYR A 550 -13.82 9.64 15.10
N GLY A 551 -14.39 10.51 15.93
CA GLY A 551 -14.37 11.96 15.75
C GLY A 551 -14.51 12.66 17.10
N LEU A 552 -14.23 13.97 17.14
CA LEU A 552 -14.49 14.79 18.32
C LEU A 552 -16.01 14.86 18.58
N ARG A 553 -16.39 15.11 19.84
CA ARG A 553 -17.80 15.33 20.22
C ARG A 553 -18.40 16.53 19.54
#